data_d910d0331e82a622b3ff1960e4db3d5e
#
_entry.id   d910d0331e82a622b3ff1960e4db3d5e
#
_cell.length_a   1.000
_cell.length_b   1.000
_cell.length_c   1.000
_cell.angle_alpha   90.00
_cell.angle_beta   90.00
_cell.angle_gamma   90.00
#
_symmetry.space_group_name_H-M   'P 1'
#
loop_
_entity.id
_entity.type
_entity.pdbx_description
1 polymer ?
#
loop_
_entity_poly.entity_id
_entity_poly.type
_entity_poly.pdbx_seq_one_letter_code
_entity_poly.pdbx_strand_id
1 'polypeptide(L)'
;MAEFALHALRGGLVVDVQSDLLDDFGTRVVVPLIELAHAPKAPRRLNPVFPVDGRPMILATHLLAALPRAELGPPLGSLGSERDEIRAALDMLFLGF
;
A
#
# COMPACT_ATOMS: atom_id res chain seq x y z
N MET A 1 -8.12 8.67 8.90
CA MET A 1 -7.82 7.80 7.76
C MET A 1 -7.76 6.38 8.25
N ALA A 2 -8.07 5.43 7.39
CA ALA A 2 -8.14 4.03 7.79
C ALA A 2 -6.98 3.23 7.24
N GLU A 3 -6.44 2.32 8.06
CA GLU A 3 -5.43 1.36 7.60
C GLU A 3 -5.97 0.56 6.42
N PHE A 4 -5.13 0.34 5.41
CA PHE A 4 -5.42 -0.35 4.15
C PHE A 4 -6.36 0.39 3.19
N ALA A 5 -6.71 1.65 3.48
CA ALA A 5 -7.48 2.45 2.53
C ALA A 5 -6.64 2.79 1.30
N LEU A 6 -7.32 2.83 0.15
CA LEU A 6 -6.71 3.27 -1.11
C LEU A 6 -6.88 4.76 -1.29
N HIS A 7 -5.83 5.42 -1.75
CA HIS A 7 -5.86 6.86 -2.06
C HIS A 7 -5.19 7.14 -3.38
N ALA A 8 -5.65 8.17 -4.07
CA ALA A 8 -4.92 8.69 -5.22
C ALA A 8 -3.77 9.57 -4.74
N LEU A 9 -2.63 9.46 -5.41
CA LEU A 9 -1.47 10.29 -5.13
C LEU A 9 -0.68 10.49 -6.43
N ARG A 10 -0.57 11.74 -6.89
CA ARG A 10 0.30 12.12 -8.02
C ARG A 10 0.06 11.25 -9.27
N GLY A 11 -1.20 10.98 -9.57
CA GLY A 11 -1.57 10.21 -10.75
C GLY A 11 -1.53 8.70 -10.59
N GLY A 12 -1.13 8.21 -9.42
CA GLY A 12 -1.12 6.78 -9.09
C GLY A 12 -1.99 6.45 -7.90
N LEU A 13 -1.87 5.21 -7.43
CA LEU A 13 -2.59 4.72 -6.25
C LEU A 13 -1.61 4.35 -5.16
N VAL A 14 -1.98 4.60 -3.93
CA VAL A 14 -1.23 4.17 -2.75
C VAL A 14 -2.17 3.51 -1.74
N VAL A 15 -1.61 2.64 -0.92
CA VAL A 15 -2.31 1.99 0.20
C VAL A 15 -1.77 2.55 1.49
N ASP A 16 -2.66 3.01 2.37
CA ASP A 16 -2.29 3.44 3.71
C ASP A 16 -2.02 2.19 4.57
N VAL A 17 -0.80 2.08 5.07
CA VAL A 17 -0.40 0.92 5.88
C VAL A 17 -0.12 1.27 7.33
N GLN A 18 -0.41 2.51 7.73
CA GLN A 18 -0.21 2.94 9.10
C GLN A 18 -1.33 2.44 10.00
N SER A 19 -0.97 1.99 11.20
CA SER A 19 -1.95 1.51 12.18
C SER A 19 -2.97 2.60 12.51
N ASP A 20 -4.23 2.21 12.66
CA ASP A 20 -5.30 3.12 13.10
C ASP A 20 -5.05 3.68 14.51
N LEU A 21 -4.20 3.02 15.30
CA LEU A 21 -3.81 3.54 16.61
C LEU A 21 -3.02 4.84 16.50
N LEU A 22 -2.46 5.14 15.34
CA LEU A 22 -1.67 6.34 15.08
C LEU A 22 -2.44 7.35 14.20
N ASP A 23 -3.75 7.29 14.23
CA ASP A 23 -4.59 8.12 13.35
C ASP A 23 -4.45 9.61 13.62
N ASP A 24 -4.06 10.00 14.84
CA ASP A 24 -3.88 11.41 15.21
C ASP A 24 -2.62 12.03 14.64
N PHE A 25 -1.71 11.24 14.07
CA PHE A 25 -0.48 11.76 13.50
C PHE A 25 -0.78 12.54 12.22
N GLY A 26 -0.03 13.62 12.00
CA GLY A 26 -0.14 14.43 10.80
C GLY A 26 0.49 13.79 9.56
N THR A 27 1.11 12.62 9.72
CA THR A 27 1.74 11.87 8.63
C THR A 27 1.13 10.50 8.51
N ARG A 28 1.18 9.94 7.30
CA ARG A 28 0.74 8.57 7.01
C ARG A 28 1.84 7.84 6.26
N VAL A 29 2.03 6.56 6.60
CA VAL A 29 2.93 5.70 5.83
C VAL A 29 2.09 5.00 4.77
N VAL A 30 2.49 5.15 3.52
CA VAL A 30 1.78 4.56 2.38
C VAL A 30 2.71 3.73 1.52
N VAL A 31 2.14 2.81 0.75
CA VAL A 31 2.87 1.97 -0.20
C VAL A 31 2.25 2.16 -1.57
N PRO A 32 3.06 2.46 -2.61
CA PRO A 32 2.54 2.58 -3.96
C PRO A 32 2.07 1.24 -4.52
N LEU A 33 1.05 1.30 -5.38
CA LEU A 33 0.61 0.20 -6.20
C LEU A 33 1.07 0.46 -7.64
N ILE A 34 1.64 -0.56 -8.27
CA ILE A 34 2.17 -0.48 -9.65
C ILE A 34 1.50 -1.57 -10.47
N GLU A 35 1.17 -1.28 -11.74
CA GLU A 35 0.61 -2.31 -12.62
C GLU A 35 1.59 -3.47 -12.78
N LEU A 36 1.06 -4.69 -12.75
CA LEU A 36 1.86 -5.91 -12.87
C LEU A 36 2.74 -5.91 -14.12
N ALA A 37 2.22 -5.35 -15.21
CA ALA A 37 2.94 -5.30 -16.49
C ALA A 37 4.28 -4.55 -16.38
N HIS A 38 4.40 -3.62 -15.43
CA HIS A 38 5.61 -2.83 -15.23
C HIS A 38 6.66 -3.52 -14.37
N ALA A 39 6.30 -4.60 -13.65
CA ALA A 39 7.23 -5.33 -12.80
C ALA A 39 6.83 -6.81 -12.68
N PRO A 40 6.79 -7.54 -13.81
CA PRO A 40 6.24 -8.90 -13.80
C PRO A 40 7.08 -9.91 -13.02
N LYS A 41 8.36 -9.61 -12.77
CA LYS A 41 9.27 -10.52 -12.07
C LYS A 41 9.52 -10.15 -10.62
N ALA A 42 8.76 -9.22 -10.07
CA ALA A 42 8.91 -8.83 -8.67
C ALA A 42 8.64 -10.03 -7.74
N PRO A 43 9.44 -10.20 -6.66
CA PRO A 43 9.22 -11.31 -5.74
C PRO A 43 7.88 -11.16 -5.01
N ARG A 44 7.04 -12.18 -5.11
CA ARG A 44 5.64 -12.12 -4.65
C ARG A 44 5.47 -11.96 -3.15
N ARG A 45 6.41 -12.46 -2.36
CA ARG A 45 6.34 -12.30 -0.88
C ARG A 45 6.49 -10.83 -0.49
N LEU A 46 7.44 -10.14 -1.11
CA LEU A 46 7.67 -8.72 -0.87
C LEU A 46 6.68 -7.84 -1.63
N ASN A 47 6.34 -8.26 -2.85
CA ASN A 47 5.50 -7.50 -3.77
C ASN A 47 4.29 -8.32 -4.21
N PRO A 48 3.33 -8.56 -3.30
CA PRO A 48 2.13 -9.32 -3.65
C PRO A 48 1.29 -8.60 -4.71
N VAL A 49 0.51 -9.39 -5.45
CA VAL A 49 -0.36 -8.88 -6.51
C VAL A 49 -1.80 -8.91 -6.01
N PHE A 50 -2.49 -7.78 -6.18
CA PHE A 50 -3.92 -7.68 -5.84
C PHE A 50 -4.70 -7.14 -7.02
N PRO A 51 -5.93 -7.60 -7.25
CA PRO A 51 -6.81 -6.97 -8.23
C PRO A 51 -7.35 -5.64 -7.66
N VAL A 52 -7.19 -4.58 -8.43
CA VAL A 52 -7.76 -3.27 -8.11
C VAL A 52 -8.52 -2.80 -9.33
N ASP A 53 -9.84 -2.67 -9.22
CA ASP A 53 -10.73 -2.33 -10.35
C ASP A 53 -10.49 -3.23 -11.56
N GLY A 54 -10.31 -4.54 -11.31
CA GLY A 54 -10.11 -5.52 -12.37
C GLY A 54 -8.71 -5.58 -12.94
N ARG A 55 -7.78 -4.76 -12.44
CA ARG A 55 -6.39 -4.74 -12.90
C ARG A 55 -5.48 -5.38 -11.87
N PRO A 56 -4.55 -6.26 -12.28
CA PRO A 56 -3.56 -6.79 -11.35
C PRO A 56 -2.53 -5.72 -11.01
N MET A 57 -2.45 -5.38 -9.73
CA MET A 57 -1.53 -4.36 -9.23
C MET A 57 -0.56 -4.99 -8.25
N ILE A 58 0.70 -4.57 -8.31
CA ILE A 58 1.75 -5.01 -7.40
C ILE A 58 1.85 -4.00 -6.26
N LEU A 59 1.91 -4.52 -5.03
CA LEU A 59 2.24 -3.70 -3.86
C LEU A 59 3.75 -3.46 -3.85
N ALA A 60 4.17 -2.22 -4.11
CA ALA A 60 5.59 -1.86 -4.16
C ALA A 60 6.11 -1.58 -2.74
N THR A 61 6.14 -2.60 -1.91
CA THR A 61 6.42 -2.52 -0.47
C THR A 61 7.73 -1.81 -0.16
N HIS A 62 8.77 -2.06 -0.97
CA HIS A 62 10.09 -1.46 -0.79
C HIS A 62 10.12 0.05 -1.07
N LEU A 63 9.05 0.59 -1.65
CA LEU A 63 8.92 2.02 -1.94
C LEU A 63 8.02 2.74 -0.94
N LEU A 64 7.74 2.13 0.22
CA LEU A 64 6.92 2.78 1.24
C LEU A 64 7.51 4.16 1.57
N ALA A 65 6.63 5.09 1.90
CA ALA A 65 7.03 6.44 2.22
C ALA A 65 6.08 7.06 3.25
N ALA A 66 6.63 7.89 4.12
CA ALA A 66 5.83 8.70 5.01
C ALA A 66 5.59 10.05 4.33
N LEU A 67 4.35 10.52 4.39
CA LEU A 67 4.02 11.83 3.82
C LEU A 67 2.92 12.51 4.65
N PRO A 68 2.78 13.84 4.51
CA PRO A 68 1.69 14.54 5.20
C PRO A 68 0.34 14.01 4.76
N ARG A 69 -0.54 13.76 5.73
CA ARG A 69 -1.89 13.25 5.42
C ARG A 69 -2.67 14.18 4.51
N ALA A 70 -2.36 15.48 4.53
CA ALA A 70 -3.01 16.45 3.69
C ALA A 70 -2.75 16.24 2.18
N GLU A 71 -1.70 15.49 1.82
CA GLU A 71 -1.42 15.17 0.43
C GLU A 71 -2.28 14.03 -0.11
N LEU A 72 -2.97 13.30 0.78
CA LEU A 72 -3.84 12.20 0.36
C LEU A 72 -5.25 12.73 0.13
N GLY A 73 -5.83 12.36 -1.00
CA GLY A 73 -7.22 12.64 -1.27
C GLY A 73 -8.14 11.75 -0.42
N PRO A 74 -9.47 11.83 -0.65
CA PRO A 74 -10.40 10.96 0.04
C PRO A 74 -10.15 9.49 -0.32
N PRO A 75 -10.55 8.54 0.54
CA PRO A 75 -10.35 7.12 0.24
C PRO A 75 -11.18 6.71 -0.96
N LEU A 76 -10.56 5.92 -1.86
CA LEU A 76 -11.19 5.42 -3.07
C LEU A 76 -11.69 3.98 -2.90
N GLY A 77 -11.33 3.33 -1.80
CA GLY A 77 -11.67 1.95 -1.53
C GLY A 77 -10.77 1.43 -0.43
N SER A 78 -10.74 0.12 -0.25
CA SER A 78 -9.96 -0.52 0.80
C SER A 78 -9.39 -1.85 0.32
N LEU A 79 -8.16 -2.16 0.75
CA LEU A 79 -7.55 -3.48 0.63
C LEU A 79 -7.56 -4.23 1.96
N GLY A 80 -8.50 -3.93 2.85
CA GLY A 80 -8.59 -4.59 4.14
C GLY A 80 -8.75 -6.10 4.06
N SER A 81 -9.36 -6.63 2.99
CA SER A 81 -9.45 -8.07 2.77
C SER A 81 -8.09 -8.72 2.48
N GLU A 82 -7.09 -7.95 2.10
CA GLU A 82 -5.74 -8.40 1.78
C GLU A 82 -4.73 -8.09 2.88
N ARG A 83 -5.22 -7.73 4.06
CA ARG A 83 -4.36 -7.26 5.16
C ARG A 83 -3.28 -8.24 5.57
N ASP A 84 -3.56 -9.55 5.52
CA ASP A 84 -2.58 -10.54 5.94
C ASP A 84 -1.39 -10.57 4.98
N GLU A 85 -1.64 -10.49 3.68
CA GLU A 85 -0.58 -10.44 2.67
C GLU A 85 0.21 -9.13 2.72
N ILE A 86 -0.48 -8.03 2.98
CA ILE A 86 0.18 -6.73 3.12
C ILE A 86 1.10 -6.73 4.34
N ARG A 87 0.63 -7.23 5.47
CA ARG A 87 1.44 -7.34 6.68
C ARG A 87 2.62 -8.27 6.48
N ALA A 88 2.41 -9.41 5.80
CA ALA A 88 3.50 -10.33 5.48
C ALA A 88 4.57 -9.66 4.59
N ALA A 89 4.16 -8.82 3.66
CA ALA A 89 5.08 -8.07 2.80
C ALA A 89 5.90 -7.07 3.61
N LEU A 90 5.27 -6.36 4.54
CA LEU A 90 5.97 -5.44 5.44
C LEU A 90 6.94 -6.18 6.35
N ASP A 91 6.55 -7.34 6.88
CA ASP A 91 7.44 -8.19 7.68
C ASP A 91 8.64 -8.63 6.85
N MET A 92 8.43 -9.01 5.60
CA MET A 92 9.53 -9.38 4.71
C MET A 92 10.51 -8.23 4.52
N LEU A 93 9.98 -7.01 4.36
CA LEU A 93 10.81 -5.83 4.19
C LEU A 93 11.63 -5.51 5.44
N PHE A 94 11.00 -5.59 6.61
CA PHE A 94 11.64 -5.14 7.86
C PHE A 94 12.38 -6.25 8.61
N LEU A 95 11.90 -7.48 8.51
CA LEU A 95 12.44 -8.61 9.28
C LEU A 95 13.18 -9.62 8.41
N GLY A 96 12.94 -9.60 7.10
CA GLY A 96 13.56 -10.52 6.17
C GLY A 96 12.85 -11.87 6.05
N PHE A 97 11.64 -11.97 6.61
CA PHE A 97 10.85 -13.20 6.51
C PHE A 97 9.37 -12.98 6.76
#